data_5cb8ad517f8eeefebc0852fcb86286bd
#
_entry.id   5cb8ad517f8eeefebc0852fcb86286bd
#
_cell.length_a   1.000
_cell.length_b   1.000
_cell.length_c   1.000
_cell.angle_alpha   90.00
_cell.angle_beta   90.00
_cell.angle_gamma   90.00
#
_symmetry.space_group_name_H-M   'P 1'
#
loop_
_entity.id
_entity.type
_entity.pdbx_description
1 polymer ?
#
loop_
_entity_poly.entity_id
_entity_poly.type
_entity_poly.pdbx_seq_one_letter_code
_entity_poly.pdbx_strand_id
1 'polypeptide(L)'
;AAGQGEAVDIKAELAAGNLLAPIDHDDSAHLLMTGTGLTHLGSAEGRNKMHAAAASGEHVTDSMRMFLEGLEGGKSAAGTEGQQPEWFYKGDGQLLVGPGEALTMPAFAKDGGEEPELAGIYLVGEDGNVYRLGLALANEFSDHITERHNYLWLAHSKLRQAALGPELLLGTPPEKIEGTSKIVRNGETIWEKPFLSGEGNMSHTFANLEHHHFKYDLFRRSGDVHVHFFGTATLSFSDGVTTQEGDVFEIDAAPFTLPVSNPLARAAA
;
A
#
# COMPACT_ATOMS: atom_id res chain seq x y z
N ALA A 1 1.14 -24.68 -17.70
CA ALA A 1 0.82 -25.55 -16.55
C ALA A 1 -0.66 -25.54 -16.14
N ALA A 2 -1.52 -24.74 -16.79
CA ALA A 2 -2.95 -24.74 -16.51
C ALA A 2 -3.56 -26.11 -16.85
N GLY A 3 -4.18 -26.75 -15.85
CA GLY A 3 -4.90 -28.01 -16.00
C GLY A 3 -4.20 -29.27 -15.45
N GLN A 4 -3.13 -29.16 -14.68
CA GLN A 4 -2.42 -30.30 -14.07
C GLN A 4 -2.42 -30.27 -12.53
N GLY A 5 -3.51 -29.91 -11.90
CA GLY A 5 -3.67 -29.94 -10.45
C GLY A 5 -5.07 -30.37 -10.03
N GLU A 6 -5.23 -30.70 -8.76
CA GLU A 6 -6.55 -30.85 -8.17
C GLU A 6 -7.24 -29.48 -8.07
N ALA A 7 -8.56 -29.46 -8.26
CA ALA A 7 -9.34 -28.25 -8.03
C ALA A 7 -9.39 -27.97 -6.52
N VAL A 8 -9.04 -26.75 -6.13
CA VAL A 8 -9.02 -26.31 -4.73
C VAL A 8 -10.12 -25.25 -4.56
N ASP A 9 -10.88 -25.34 -3.48
CA ASP A 9 -11.78 -24.26 -3.06
C ASP A 9 -10.95 -23.17 -2.34
N ILE A 10 -10.53 -22.17 -3.11
CA ILE A 10 -9.65 -21.12 -2.62
C ILE A 10 -10.26 -20.32 -1.46
N LYS A 11 -11.60 -20.19 -1.40
CA LYS A 11 -12.28 -19.51 -0.28
C LYS A 11 -12.26 -20.34 0.98
N ALA A 12 -12.40 -21.66 0.85
CA ALA A 12 -12.26 -22.57 1.98
C ALA A 12 -10.82 -22.59 2.50
N GLU A 13 -9.82 -22.57 1.62
CA GLU A 13 -8.40 -22.50 2.00
C GLU A 13 -8.06 -21.16 2.69
N LEU A 14 -8.62 -20.05 2.21
CA LEU A 14 -8.47 -18.74 2.87
C LEU A 14 -9.07 -18.79 4.29
N ALA A 15 -10.28 -19.30 4.44
CA ALA A 15 -10.95 -19.42 5.73
C ALA A 15 -10.23 -20.40 6.69
N ALA A 16 -9.52 -21.37 6.16
CA ALA A 16 -8.69 -22.33 6.91
C ALA A 16 -7.30 -21.76 7.28
N GLY A 17 -6.92 -20.59 6.76
CA GLY A 17 -5.59 -19.99 6.98
C GLY A 17 -4.47 -20.70 6.21
N ASN A 18 -4.78 -21.39 5.13
CA ASN A 18 -3.82 -22.14 4.32
C ASN A 18 -3.24 -21.33 3.15
N LEU A 19 -3.72 -20.11 2.91
CA LEU A 19 -3.18 -19.25 1.86
C LEU A 19 -2.04 -18.40 2.39
N LEU A 20 -0.97 -18.36 1.62
CA LEU A 20 0.21 -17.53 1.89
C LEU A 20 0.11 -16.21 1.13
N ALA A 21 1.00 -15.27 1.45
CA ALA A 21 1.23 -14.11 0.60
C ALA A 21 1.62 -14.55 -0.82
N PRO A 22 1.26 -13.76 -1.87
CA PRO A 22 1.46 -14.17 -3.26
C PRO A 22 2.93 -14.16 -3.69
N ILE A 23 3.82 -13.71 -2.84
CA ILE A 23 5.27 -13.65 -3.06
C ILE A 23 6.01 -13.85 -1.74
N ASP A 24 7.16 -14.46 -1.81
CA ASP A 24 8.09 -14.66 -0.72
C ASP A 24 9.53 -14.70 -1.28
N HIS A 25 10.51 -14.76 -0.40
CA HIS A 25 11.92 -14.95 -0.72
C HIS A 25 12.58 -15.81 0.35
N ASP A 26 13.42 -16.78 -0.06
CA ASP A 26 14.12 -17.71 0.86
C ASP A 26 14.95 -16.97 1.91
N ASP A 27 15.50 -15.80 1.55
CA ASP A 27 16.14 -14.86 2.48
C ASP A 27 15.28 -13.59 2.56
N SER A 28 14.57 -13.42 3.67
CA SER A 28 13.66 -12.27 3.88
C SER A 28 14.33 -10.91 3.71
N ALA A 29 15.65 -10.80 3.91
CA ALA A 29 16.42 -9.57 3.70
C ALA A 29 16.50 -9.17 2.21
N HIS A 30 16.19 -10.09 1.30
CA HIS A 30 16.13 -9.89 -0.14
C HIS A 30 14.70 -9.68 -0.68
N LEU A 31 13.71 -9.59 0.19
CA LEU A 31 12.37 -9.09 -0.12
C LEU A 31 12.24 -7.70 0.50
N LEU A 32 12.30 -6.67 -0.33
CA LEU A 32 12.30 -5.27 0.13
C LEU A 32 10.91 -4.66 -0.01
N MET A 33 10.39 -4.10 1.08
CA MET A 33 9.13 -3.36 1.08
C MET A 33 9.39 -1.88 1.13
N THR A 34 8.79 -1.14 0.20
CA THR A 34 8.90 0.31 0.06
C THR A 34 7.55 0.88 -0.33
N GLY A 35 7.36 2.17 -0.19
CA GLY A 35 6.11 2.79 -0.62
C GLY A 35 6.30 4.23 -1.07
N THR A 36 5.25 4.73 -1.73
CA THR A 36 5.09 6.11 -2.11
C THR A 36 3.77 6.64 -1.55
N GLY A 37 3.77 7.86 -1.03
CA GLY A 37 2.58 8.53 -0.53
C GLY A 37 2.17 9.72 -1.38
N LEU A 38 1.04 10.34 -1.01
CA LEU A 38 0.51 11.56 -1.65
C LEU A 38 0.26 11.40 -3.17
N THR A 39 0.03 10.19 -3.62
CA THR A 39 -0.08 9.79 -5.04
C THR A 39 -1.51 9.68 -5.54
N HIS A 40 -2.51 9.70 -4.66
CA HIS A 40 -3.92 9.49 -5.00
C HIS A 40 -4.71 10.80 -4.96
N LEU A 41 -5.65 10.92 -5.89
CA LEU A 41 -6.42 12.15 -6.06
C LEU A 41 -7.43 12.40 -4.93
N GLY A 42 -7.77 11.37 -4.16
CA GLY A 42 -8.77 11.46 -3.12
C GLY A 42 -10.16 11.84 -3.64
N SER A 43 -11.01 12.37 -2.76
CA SER A 43 -12.28 12.94 -3.16
C SER A 43 -12.08 14.29 -3.88
N ALA A 44 -13.00 14.62 -4.79
CA ALA A 44 -13.01 15.94 -5.44
C ALA A 44 -13.05 17.09 -4.40
N GLU A 45 -13.76 16.88 -3.30
CA GLU A 45 -13.85 17.84 -2.20
C GLU A 45 -12.51 18.05 -1.49
N GLY A 46 -11.75 16.97 -1.22
CA GLY A 46 -10.40 17.04 -0.63
C GLY A 46 -9.46 17.84 -1.52
N ARG A 47 -9.44 17.57 -2.82
CA ARG A 47 -8.66 18.34 -3.80
C ARG A 47 -9.04 19.82 -3.82
N ASN A 48 -10.32 20.12 -3.85
CA ASN A 48 -10.81 21.51 -3.86
C ASN A 48 -10.39 22.26 -2.58
N LYS A 49 -10.44 21.64 -1.42
CA LYS A 49 -9.94 22.22 -0.16
C LYS A 49 -8.44 22.50 -0.21
N MET A 50 -7.64 21.59 -0.76
CA MET A 50 -6.19 21.80 -0.91
C MET A 50 -5.87 22.93 -1.89
N HIS A 51 -6.56 22.98 -3.04
CA HIS A 51 -6.37 24.07 -3.99
C HIS A 51 -6.82 25.43 -3.42
N ALA A 52 -7.91 25.47 -2.66
CA ALA A 52 -8.38 26.70 -2.02
C ALA A 52 -7.39 27.19 -0.95
N ALA A 53 -6.82 26.30 -0.13
CA ALA A 53 -5.81 26.63 0.85
C ALA A 53 -4.52 27.17 0.18
N ALA A 54 -4.06 26.54 -0.89
CA ALA A 54 -2.91 26.99 -1.67
C ALA A 54 -3.15 28.38 -2.30
N ALA A 55 -4.37 28.63 -2.81
CA ALA A 55 -4.74 29.92 -3.44
C ALA A 55 -4.95 31.06 -2.43
N SER A 56 -5.34 30.76 -1.20
CA SER A 56 -5.57 31.77 -0.14
C SER A 56 -4.30 32.37 0.44
N GLY A 57 -3.11 31.86 0.07
CA GLY A 57 -1.83 32.28 0.63
C GLY A 57 -1.61 31.78 2.06
N GLU A 58 -2.43 30.86 2.56
CA GLU A 58 -2.17 30.13 3.78
C GLU A 58 -0.86 29.34 3.65
N HIS A 59 -0.26 29.03 4.78
CA HIS A 59 1.03 28.33 4.82
C HIS A 59 0.87 26.93 4.18
N VAL A 60 1.31 26.80 2.93
CA VAL A 60 1.33 25.52 2.21
C VAL A 60 2.35 24.61 2.89
N THR A 61 1.92 23.49 3.46
CA THR A 61 2.81 22.49 4.04
C THR A 61 3.63 21.80 2.96
N ASP A 62 4.76 21.20 3.31
CA ASP A 62 5.58 20.45 2.36
C ASP A 62 4.82 19.28 1.74
N SER A 63 3.96 18.58 2.50
CA SER A 63 3.08 17.53 1.98
C SER A 63 2.08 18.06 0.94
N MET A 64 1.46 19.23 1.19
CA MET A 64 0.57 19.87 0.21
C MET A 64 1.32 20.26 -1.06
N ARG A 65 2.53 20.80 -0.92
CA ARG A 65 3.37 21.17 -2.08
C ARG A 65 3.71 19.94 -2.90
N MET A 66 4.18 18.87 -2.27
CA MET A 66 4.52 17.63 -2.94
C MET A 66 3.32 17.02 -3.69
N PHE A 67 2.13 17.04 -3.08
CA PHE A 67 0.91 16.58 -3.74
C PHE A 67 0.56 17.44 -4.97
N LEU A 68 0.66 18.78 -4.88
CA LEU A 68 0.39 19.69 -5.99
C LEU A 68 1.41 19.50 -7.13
N GLU A 69 2.69 19.36 -6.80
CA GLU A 69 3.75 19.05 -7.79
C GLU A 69 3.47 17.69 -8.47
N GLY A 70 2.97 16.69 -7.72
CA GLY A 70 2.54 15.41 -8.28
C GLY A 70 1.37 15.56 -9.26
N LEU A 71 0.39 16.43 -8.97
CA LEU A 71 -0.70 16.73 -9.89
C LEU A 71 -0.22 17.36 -11.20
N GLU A 72 0.80 18.21 -11.12
CA GLU A 72 1.35 18.93 -12.28
C GLU A 72 2.28 18.05 -13.12
N GLY A 73 3.10 17.22 -12.47
CA GLY A 73 4.21 16.53 -13.14
C GLY A 73 4.30 15.02 -12.96
N GLY A 74 3.42 14.39 -12.16
CA GLY A 74 3.50 12.96 -11.85
C GLY A 74 3.07 12.03 -12.99
N LYS A 75 2.30 12.54 -13.98
CA LYS A 75 1.89 11.82 -15.19
C LYS A 75 2.67 12.32 -16.40
N SER A 76 3.98 12.13 -16.39
CA SER A 76 4.85 12.47 -17.49
C SER A 76 4.63 11.57 -18.71
N ALA A 77 5.08 12.03 -19.88
CA ALA A 77 5.07 11.20 -21.10
C ALA A 77 5.92 9.93 -20.91
N ALA A 78 5.53 8.85 -21.57
CA ALA A 78 6.26 7.59 -21.51
C ALA A 78 7.75 7.78 -21.82
N GLY A 79 8.63 7.24 -20.98
CA GLY A 79 10.07 7.36 -21.09
C GLY A 79 10.66 8.71 -20.63
N THR A 80 9.83 9.57 -20.04
CA THR A 80 10.26 10.85 -19.46
C THR A 80 10.11 10.78 -17.94
N GLU A 81 11.13 11.20 -17.19
CA GLU A 81 11.06 11.32 -15.74
C GLU A 81 10.03 12.39 -15.37
N GLY A 82 9.08 12.02 -14.49
CA GLY A 82 8.09 12.92 -13.94
C GLY A 82 8.49 13.42 -12.55
N GLN A 83 7.54 14.10 -11.90
CA GLN A 83 7.74 14.62 -10.54
C GLN A 83 8.10 13.50 -9.57
N GLN A 84 9.09 13.76 -8.72
CA GLN A 84 9.47 12.83 -7.66
C GLN A 84 8.37 12.70 -6.61
N PRO A 85 7.91 11.46 -6.29
CA PRO A 85 6.93 11.24 -5.25
C PRO A 85 7.56 11.30 -3.85
N GLU A 86 6.73 11.37 -2.83
CA GLU A 86 7.11 10.90 -1.50
C GLU A 86 7.54 9.43 -1.59
N TRP A 87 8.56 9.06 -0.86
CA TRP A 87 9.07 7.70 -0.84
C TRP A 87 9.55 7.30 0.55
N PHE A 88 9.31 6.05 0.95
CA PHE A 88 9.79 5.50 2.21
C PHE A 88 10.16 4.03 2.11
N TYR A 89 11.05 3.59 2.99
CA TYR A 89 11.36 2.19 3.22
C TYR A 89 10.46 1.67 4.34
N LYS A 90 9.76 0.57 4.07
CA LYS A 90 8.82 -0.03 5.02
C LYS A 90 9.41 -1.19 5.80
N GLY A 91 10.43 -1.82 5.28
CA GLY A 91 11.07 -2.97 5.87
C GLY A 91 11.40 -4.07 4.85
N ASP A 92 11.66 -5.24 5.35
CA ASP A 92 11.96 -6.43 4.55
C ASP A 92 10.89 -7.53 4.73
N GLY A 93 11.13 -8.71 4.16
CA GLY A 93 10.19 -9.82 4.19
C GLY A 93 9.81 -10.32 5.58
N GLN A 94 10.57 -9.98 6.63
CA GLN A 94 10.20 -10.32 8.01
C GLN A 94 8.97 -9.56 8.49
N LEU A 95 8.66 -8.42 7.86
CA LEU A 95 7.51 -7.60 8.20
C LEU A 95 6.31 -7.84 7.29
N LEU A 96 6.43 -8.72 6.28
CA LEU A 96 5.33 -9.12 5.43
C LEU A 96 4.49 -10.18 6.13
N VAL A 97 3.16 -9.96 6.18
CA VAL A 97 2.20 -10.94 6.69
C VAL A 97 1.24 -11.38 5.59
N GLY A 98 0.82 -12.63 5.67
CA GLY A 98 -0.11 -13.25 4.74
C GLY A 98 -1.58 -13.00 5.08
N PRO A 99 -2.47 -13.56 4.26
CA PRO A 99 -3.91 -13.48 4.48
C PRO A 99 -4.32 -14.09 5.83
N GLY A 100 -5.10 -13.34 6.62
CA GLY A 100 -5.61 -13.78 7.93
C GLY A 100 -4.61 -13.68 9.09
N GLU A 101 -3.33 -13.44 8.84
CA GLU A 101 -2.34 -13.23 9.88
C GLU A 101 -2.53 -11.85 10.55
N ALA A 102 -2.13 -11.76 11.82
CA ALA A 102 -2.30 -10.53 12.56
C ALA A 102 -1.29 -9.45 12.15
N LEU A 103 -1.78 -8.24 11.92
CA LEU A 103 -0.98 -7.02 11.89
C LEU A 103 -0.71 -6.58 13.33
N THR A 104 0.52 -6.75 13.78
CA THR A 104 0.90 -6.52 15.17
C THR A 104 1.45 -5.13 15.38
N MET A 105 0.74 -4.33 16.14
CA MET A 105 1.20 -3.03 16.59
C MET A 105 2.33 -3.21 17.62
N PRO A 106 3.55 -2.69 17.39
CA PRO A 106 4.62 -2.76 18.38
C PRO A 106 4.23 -2.09 19.70
N ALA A 107 4.80 -2.56 20.81
CA ALA A 107 4.48 -2.02 22.15
C ALA A 107 4.70 -0.51 22.28
N PHE A 108 5.71 0.03 21.57
CA PHE A 108 6.04 1.46 21.54
C PHE A 108 5.16 2.29 20.60
N ALA A 109 4.38 1.65 19.72
CA ALA A 109 3.55 2.36 18.74
C ALA A 109 2.39 3.09 19.41
N LYS A 110 2.04 4.23 18.87
CA LYS A 110 0.93 5.06 19.34
C LYS A 110 -0.37 4.73 18.64
N ASP A 111 -0.27 4.19 17.43
CA ASP A 111 -1.37 3.81 16.58
C ASP A 111 -1.01 2.59 15.73
N GLY A 112 -2.04 1.95 15.18
CA GLY A 112 -1.93 0.88 14.20
C GLY A 112 -3.18 0.93 13.33
N GLY A 113 -3.08 1.64 12.20
CA GLY A 113 -4.18 1.87 11.27
C GLY A 113 -3.89 1.28 9.89
N GLU A 114 -4.96 1.06 9.15
CA GLU A 114 -4.91 0.56 7.78
C GLU A 114 -4.61 1.66 6.78
N GLU A 115 -3.93 1.28 5.73
CA GLU A 115 -3.82 2.02 4.47
C GLU A 115 -4.14 1.03 3.33
N PRO A 116 -5.38 1.06 2.78
CA PRO A 116 -5.74 0.20 1.66
C PRO A 116 -5.02 0.64 0.41
N GLU A 117 -4.24 -0.26 -0.19
CA GLU A 117 -3.37 0.07 -1.31
C GLU A 117 -3.35 -1.00 -2.39
N LEU A 118 -2.78 -0.62 -3.53
CA LEU A 118 -2.16 -1.55 -4.46
C LEU A 118 -0.67 -1.60 -4.20
N ALA A 119 -0.10 -2.79 -4.27
CA ALA A 119 1.33 -2.99 -4.29
C ALA A 119 1.77 -3.63 -5.61
N GLY A 120 2.81 -3.07 -6.21
CA GLY A 120 3.52 -3.69 -7.32
C GLY A 120 4.51 -4.73 -6.79
N ILE A 121 4.53 -5.90 -7.42
CA ILE A 121 5.43 -6.99 -7.09
C ILE A 121 6.47 -7.10 -8.20
N TYR A 122 7.76 -7.08 -7.83
CA TYR A 122 8.87 -7.04 -8.80
C TYR A 122 9.93 -8.07 -8.44
N LEU A 123 10.64 -8.52 -9.49
CA LEU A 123 11.85 -9.32 -9.40
C LEU A 123 12.96 -8.62 -10.17
N VAL A 124 14.14 -8.53 -9.59
CA VAL A 124 15.34 -8.09 -10.29
C VAL A 124 16.02 -9.30 -10.92
N GLY A 125 16.09 -9.31 -12.25
CA GLY A 125 16.69 -10.40 -12.99
C GLY A 125 18.23 -10.44 -12.89
N GLU A 126 18.83 -11.55 -13.33
CA GLU A 126 20.28 -11.70 -13.42
C GLU A 126 20.95 -10.68 -14.36
N ASP A 127 20.16 -10.15 -15.29
CA ASP A 127 20.57 -9.09 -16.25
C ASP A 127 20.50 -7.67 -15.65
N GLY A 128 20.10 -7.54 -14.37
CA GLY A 128 19.90 -6.27 -13.68
C GLY A 128 18.64 -5.52 -14.09
N ASN A 129 17.80 -6.12 -14.94
CA ASN A 129 16.51 -5.56 -15.30
C ASN A 129 15.47 -5.84 -14.23
N VAL A 130 14.54 -4.91 -14.07
CA VAL A 130 13.41 -5.03 -13.14
C VAL A 130 12.20 -5.55 -13.90
N TYR A 131 11.61 -6.63 -13.40
CA TYR A 131 10.42 -7.25 -13.98
C TYR A 131 9.25 -7.11 -13.03
N ARG A 132 8.21 -6.37 -13.42
CA ARG A 132 6.95 -6.37 -12.67
C ARG A 132 6.24 -7.70 -12.90
N LEU A 133 6.05 -8.46 -11.84
CA LEU A 133 5.33 -9.74 -11.85
C LEU A 133 3.82 -9.53 -11.88
N GLY A 134 3.33 -8.52 -11.16
CA GLY A 134 1.92 -8.19 -11.08
C GLY A 134 1.61 -7.16 -10.00
N LEU A 135 0.33 -7.06 -9.68
CA LEU A 135 -0.20 -6.22 -8.59
C LEU A 135 -0.91 -7.08 -7.56
N ALA A 136 -0.85 -6.70 -6.29
CA ALA A 136 -1.65 -7.28 -5.22
C ALA A 136 -2.45 -6.20 -4.48
N LEU A 137 -3.61 -6.57 -3.93
CA LEU A 137 -4.24 -5.75 -2.88
C LEU A 137 -3.38 -5.83 -1.63
N ALA A 138 -3.32 -4.74 -0.89
CA ALA A 138 -2.41 -4.61 0.22
C ALA A 138 -2.99 -3.76 1.36
N ASN A 139 -2.46 -3.98 2.56
CA ASN A 139 -2.62 -3.08 3.69
C ASN A 139 -1.23 -2.58 4.12
N GLU A 140 -0.93 -1.32 3.82
CA GLU A 140 0.30 -0.63 4.25
C GLU A 140 0.12 -0.15 5.70
N PHE A 141 0.08 -1.08 6.65
CA PHE A 141 -0.18 -0.80 8.06
C PHE A 141 0.82 0.19 8.67
N SER A 142 0.32 1.25 9.33
CA SER A 142 1.11 2.41 9.75
C SER A 142 0.71 2.98 11.11
N ASP A 143 1.60 3.81 11.69
CA ASP A 143 1.35 4.60 12.92
C ASP A 143 1.04 6.06 12.55
N HIS A 144 -0.21 6.37 12.25
CA HIS A 144 -0.66 7.68 11.80
C HIS A 144 -0.53 8.75 12.89
N ILE A 145 -0.57 8.39 14.18
CA ILE A 145 -0.36 9.34 15.28
C ILE A 145 1.09 9.85 15.26
N THR A 146 2.08 8.96 15.04
CA THR A 146 3.49 9.32 14.93
C THR A 146 3.73 10.21 13.72
N GLU A 147 3.19 9.85 12.55
CA GLU A 147 3.30 10.63 11.33
C GLU A 147 2.68 12.03 11.48
N ARG A 148 1.44 12.11 11.99
CA ARG A 148 0.73 13.38 12.17
C ARG A 148 1.39 14.29 13.20
N HIS A 149 2.07 13.72 14.21
CA HIS A 149 2.75 14.51 15.23
C HIS A 149 3.89 15.33 14.62
N ASN A 150 4.67 14.72 13.72
CA ASN A 150 5.73 15.39 12.98
C ASN A 150 6.01 14.62 11.69
N TYR A 151 5.72 15.25 10.55
CA TYR A 151 5.88 14.62 9.24
C TYR A 151 7.32 14.17 8.93
N LEU A 152 8.34 14.77 9.55
CA LEU A 152 9.73 14.29 9.47
C LEU A 152 9.91 12.89 10.11
N TRP A 153 8.91 12.41 10.85
CA TRP A 153 8.88 11.05 11.41
C TRP A 153 8.14 10.03 10.53
N LEU A 154 7.80 10.41 9.31
CA LEU A 154 7.16 9.51 8.35
C LEU A 154 7.86 8.15 8.30
N ALA A 155 9.18 8.12 8.08
CA ALA A 155 9.95 6.88 8.01
C ALA A 155 9.80 6.00 9.26
N HIS A 156 9.69 6.61 10.45
CA HIS A 156 9.45 5.88 11.69
C HIS A 156 8.05 5.30 11.78
N SER A 157 7.04 6.00 11.24
CA SER A 157 5.64 5.56 11.25
C SER A 157 5.40 4.39 10.31
N LYS A 158 6.21 4.31 9.23
CA LYS A 158 6.10 3.31 8.16
C LYS A 158 6.85 2.01 8.43
N LEU A 159 7.82 1.98 9.37
CA LEU A 159 8.52 0.75 9.77
C LEU A 159 7.59 -0.13 10.63
N ARG A 160 6.64 -0.75 9.97
CA ARG A 160 5.61 -1.64 10.52
C ARG A 160 5.41 -2.82 9.57
N GLN A 161 4.72 -3.84 10.05
CA GLN A 161 4.25 -4.90 9.18
C GLN A 161 3.39 -4.35 8.03
N ALA A 162 3.25 -5.14 6.98
CA ALA A 162 2.30 -4.92 5.90
C ALA A 162 1.68 -6.24 5.49
N ALA A 163 0.45 -6.22 5.00
CA ALA A 163 -0.23 -7.40 4.50
C ALA A 163 -0.42 -7.33 2.98
N LEU A 164 -0.27 -8.46 2.33
CA LEU A 164 -0.69 -8.69 0.96
C LEU A 164 -1.89 -9.62 0.92
N GLY A 165 -2.79 -9.36 -0.02
CA GLY A 165 -3.85 -10.29 -0.38
C GLY A 165 -3.29 -11.52 -1.09
N PRO A 166 -4.10 -12.61 -1.16
CA PRO A 166 -3.62 -13.88 -1.68
C PRO A 166 -3.48 -13.92 -3.20
N GLU A 167 -3.90 -12.86 -3.90
CA GLU A 167 -3.97 -12.83 -5.36
C GLU A 167 -2.91 -11.92 -5.96
N LEU A 168 -2.29 -12.39 -7.04
CA LEU A 168 -1.43 -11.61 -7.91
C LEU A 168 -2.14 -11.35 -9.24
N LEU A 169 -2.52 -10.11 -9.50
CA LEU A 169 -3.09 -9.66 -10.77
C LEU A 169 -1.98 -9.50 -11.81
N LEU A 170 -1.98 -10.36 -12.80
CA LEU A 170 -0.99 -10.36 -13.88
C LEU A 170 -1.41 -9.45 -15.04
N GLY A 171 -0.42 -8.99 -15.79
CA GLY A 171 -0.64 -8.24 -17.02
C GLY A 171 -0.71 -6.73 -16.83
N THR A 172 -1.46 -6.06 -17.70
CA THR A 172 -1.60 -4.60 -17.68
C THR A 172 -2.47 -4.17 -16.51
N PRO A 173 -2.01 -3.25 -15.65
CA PRO A 173 -2.82 -2.72 -14.57
C PRO A 173 -4.12 -2.08 -15.09
N PRO A 174 -5.26 -2.31 -14.43
CA PRO A 174 -6.46 -1.55 -14.72
C PRO A 174 -6.26 -0.05 -14.49
N GLU A 175 -6.82 0.78 -15.37
CA GLU A 175 -6.78 2.23 -15.21
C GLU A 175 -7.50 2.69 -13.94
N LYS A 176 -8.59 1.99 -13.58
CA LYS A 176 -9.37 2.26 -12.37
C LYS A 176 -9.58 0.98 -11.59
N ILE A 177 -9.35 1.06 -10.31
CA ILE A 177 -9.65 0.03 -9.33
C ILE A 177 -10.52 0.67 -8.26
N GLU A 178 -11.67 0.07 -8.02
CA GLU A 178 -12.68 0.58 -7.11
C GLU A 178 -13.11 -0.54 -6.17
N GLY A 179 -13.19 -0.24 -4.90
CA GLY A 179 -13.54 -1.18 -3.86
C GLY A 179 -13.90 -0.49 -2.56
N THR A 180 -13.76 -1.20 -1.46
CA THR A 180 -14.03 -0.71 -0.11
C THR A 180 -12.92 -1.08 0.84
N SER A 181 -12.69 -0.21 1.82
CA SER A 181 -11.92 -0.51 3.04
C SER A 181 -12.84 -0.37 4.24
N LYS A 182 -12.82 -1.34 5.14
CA LYS A 182 -13.65 -1.33 6.34
C LYS A 182 -12.92 -1.87 7.56
N ILE A 183 -13.40 -1.47 8.72
CA ILE A 183 -12.97 -1.99 10.01
C ILE A 183 -14.15 -2.69 10.66
N VAL A 184 -13.95 -3.95 11.03
CA VAL A 184 -14.93 -4.79 11.72
C VAL A 184 -14.49 -4.98 13.17
N ARG A 185 -15.35 -4.64 14.11
CA ARG A 185 -15.16 -4.81 15.56
C ARG A 185 -16.26 -5.67 16.14
N ASN A 186 -15.90 -6.78 16.79
CA ASN A 186 -16.87 -7.73 17.36
C ASN A 186 -17.95 -8.21 16.37
N GLY A 187 -17.58 -8.34 15.08
CA GLY A 187 -18.50 -8.77 14.01
C GLY A 187 -19.37 -7.64 13.43
N GLU A 188 -19.21 -6.40 13.88
CA GLU A 188 -19.94 -5.24 13.36
C GLU A 188 -18.99 -4.30 12.59
N THR A 189 -19.42 -3.83 11.43
CA THR A 189 -18.66 -2.80 10.67
C THR A 189 -18.79 -1.46 11.39
N ILE A 190 -17.67 -0.95 11.94
CA ILE A 190 -17.63 0.33 12.66
C ILE A 190 -17.21 1.50 11.76
N TRP A 191 -16.59 1.20 10.64
CA TRP A 191 -16.18 2.17 9.63
C TRP A 191 -16.08 1.49 8.26
N GLU A 192 -16.49 2.20 7.21
CA GLU A 192 -16.37 1.76 5.82
C GLU A 192 -16.29 2.97 4.90
N LYS A 193 -15.39 2.93 3.93
CA LYS A 193 -15.20 3.95 2.89
C LYS A 193 -14.84 3.35 1.54
N PRO A 194 -15.16 4.04 0.44
CA PRO A 194 -14.64 3.66 -0.87
C PRO A 194 -13.12 3.69 -0.88
N PHE A 195 -12.53 2.67 -1.51
CA PHE A 195 -11.12 2.60 -1.88
C PHE A 195 -11.00 2.77 -3.39
N LEU A 196 -10.24 3.78 -3.81
CA LEU A 196 -10.04 4.13 -5.21
C LEU A 196 -8.55 4.13 -5.53
N SER A 197 -8.14 3.37 -6.54
CA SER A 197 -6.76 3.30 -7.00
C SER A 197 -6.69 3.08 -8.52
N GLY A 198 -5.49 2.76 -9.03
CA GLY A 198 -5.20 2.74 -10.47
C GLY A 198 -4.89 4.12 -11.01
N GLU A 199 -4.16 4.20 -12.13
CA GLU A 199 -3.63 5.47 -12.66
C GLU A 199 -4.72 6.53 -12.94
N GLY A 200 -5.97 6.11 -13.22
CA GLY A 200 -7.11 7.01 -13.37
C GLY A 200 -7.48 7.78 -12.11
N ASN A 201 -7.16 7.22 -10.94
CA ASN A 201 -7.43 7.81 -9.61
C ASN A 201 -6.15 8.33 -8.94
N MET A 202 -5.02 8.36 -9.64
CA MET A 202 -3.73 8.77 -9.09
C MET A 202 -3.23 10.06 -9.73
N SER A 203 -2.34 10.77 -9.06
CA SER A 203 -1.59 11.92 -9.58
C SER A 203 -0.31 11.51 -10.31
N HIS A 204 0.13 10.27 -10.15
CA HIS A 204 1.31 9.69 -10.79
C HIS A 204 0.93 8.50 -11.66
N THR A 205 1.78 8.19 -12.66
CA THR A 205 1.74 6.89 -13.34
C THR A 205 2.53 5.86 -12.53
N PHE A 206 2.17 4.57 -12.65
CA PHE A 206 3.00 3.50 -12.08
C PHE A 206 4.44 3.56 -12.61
N ALA A 207 4.62 3.82 -13.90
CA ALA A 207 5.95 3.94 -14.51
C ALA A 207 6.80 5.04 -13.86
N ASN A 208 6.19 6.18 -13.47
CA ASN A 208 6.91 7.24 -12.76
C ASN A 208 7.31 6.81 -11.35
N LEU A 209 6.40 6.16 -10.61
CA LEU A 209 6.69 5.64 -9.27
C LEU A 209 7.78 4.56 -9.30
N GLU A 210 7.68 3.63 -10.26
CA GLU A 210 8.70 2.59 -10.53
C GLU A 210 10.06 3.21 -10.85
N HIS A 211 10.09 4.23 -11.74
CA HIS A 211 11.32 4.93 -12.06
C HIS A 211 11.99 5.49 -10.80
N HIS A 212 11.24 6.21 -9.99
CA HIS A 212 11.79 6.85 -8.79
C HIS A 212 12.23 5.84 -7.73
N HIS A 213 11.63 4.67 -7.66
CA HIS A 213 12.09 3.58 -6.80
C HIS A 213 13.35 2.93 -7.35
N PHE A 214 13.35 2.51 -8.61
CA PHE A 214 14.43 1.72 -9.20
C PHE A 214 15.56 2.55 -9.81
N LYS A 215 15.55 3.89 -9.74
CA LYS A 215 16.68 4.71 -10.19
C LYS A 215 17.94 4.54 -9.34
N TYR A 216 17.81 4.00 -8.14
CA TYR A 216 18.91 3.71 -7.24
C TYR A 216 19.45 2.31 -7.47
N ASP A 217 20.76 2.18 -7.72
CA ASP A 217 21.42 0.88 -7.90
C ASP A 217 21.24 -0.08 -6.71
N LEU A 218 21.06 0.48 -5.51
CA LEU A 218 20.78 -0.27 -4.29
C LEU A 218 19.56 -1.20 -4.44
N PHE A 219 18.55 -0.79 -5.20
CA PHE A 219 17.31 -1.53 -5.42
C PHE A 219 17.30 -2.34 -6.72
N ARG A 220 18.46 -2.53 -7.36
CA ARG A 220 18.61 -3.34 -8.58
C ARG A 220 19.58 -4.48 -8.42
N ARG A 221 19.64 -5.06 -7.22
CA ARG A 221 20.45 -6.24 -6.95
C ARG A 221 19.74 -7.48 -7.51
N SER A 222 20.46 -8.25 -8.33
CA SER A 222 19.92 -9.48 -8.93
C SER A 222 19.41 -10.45 -7.86
N GLY A 223 18.21 -10.96 -8.08
CA GLY A 223 17.52 -11.85 -7.17
C GLY A 223 16.62 -11.17 -6.15
N ASP A 224 16.80 -9.86 -5.90
CA ASP A 224 15.92 -9.14 -4.97
C ASP A 224 14.48 -9.14 -5.47
N VAL A 225 13.55 -9.36 -4.55
CA VAL A 225 12.11 -9.19 -4.71
C VAL A 225 11.70 -7.86 -4.09
N HIS A 226 10.83 -7.11 -4.75
CA HIS A 226 10.30 -5.88 -4.20
C HIS A 226 8.78 -5.91 -4.11
N VAL A 227 8.27 -5.41 -3.01
CA VAL A 227 6.87 -5.05 -2.80
C VAL A 227 6.82 -3.53 -2.66
N HIS A 228 6.28 -2.86 -3.67
CA HIS A 228 6.22 -1.40 -3.69
C HIS A 228 4.78 -0.91 -3.60
N PHE A 229 4.44 -0.27 -2.49
CA PHE A 229 3.13 0.29 -2.22
C PHE A 229 2.96 1.63 -2.94
N PHE A 230 1.78 1.85 -3.53
CA PHE A 230 1.56 3.01 -4.40
C PHE A 230 0.83 4.18 -3.72
N GLY A 231 0.46 4.03 -2.46
CA GLY A 231 -0.26 5.04 -1.69
C GLY A 231 -1.77 4.87 -1.71
N THR A 232 -2.42 5.68 -0.91
CA THR A 232 -3.88 5.75 -0.80
C THR A 232 -4.35 7.14 -0.42
N ALA A 233 -5.65 7.41 -0.59
CA ALA A 233 -6.32 8.58 -0.04
C ALA A 233 -7.46 8.20 0.93
N THR A 234 -7.57 6.91 1.27
CA THR A 234 -8.61 6.37 2.15
C THR A 234 -7.97 5.91 3.46
N LEU A 235 -8.31 6.56 4.56
CA LEU A 235 -7.79 6.28 5.89
C LEU A 235 -8.89 6.44 6.93
N SER A 236 -9.12 5.43 7.78
CA SER A 236 -10.04 5.52 8.91
C SER A 236 -9.59 6.56 9.95
N PHE A 237 -8.27 6.70 10.11
CA PHE A 237 -7.65 7.72 10.95
C PHE A 237 -8.10 9.14 10.60
N SER A 238 -8.27 9.44 9.32
CA SER A 238 -8.75 10.76 8.84
C SER A 238 -10.19 11.06 9.25
N ASP A 239 -10.99 10.03 9.49
CA ASP A 239 -12.36 10.14 10.01
C ASP A 239 -12.43 10.05 11.53
N GLY A 240 -11.29 10.03 12.22
CA GLY A 240 -11.21 10.04 13.69
C GLY A 240 -11.45 8.67 14.35
N VAL A 241 -11.36 7.59 13.57
CA VAL A 241 -11.45 6.23 14.12
C VAL A 241 -10.18 5.92 14.91
N THR A 242 -10.38 5.36 16.10
CA THR A 242 -9.30 4.78 16.92
C THR A 242 -9.42 3.27 16.88
N THR A 243 -8.41 2.63 16.34
CA THR A 243 -8.33 1.17 16.24
C THR A 243 -8.08 0.52 17.59
N GLN A 244 -8.51 -0.72 17.77
CA GLN A 244 -8.38 -1.49 18.99
C GLN A 244 -7.93 -2.92 18.65
N GLU A 245 -7.21 -3.54 19.57
CA GLU A 245 -6.86 -4.96 19.44
C GLU A 245 -8.11 -5.81 19.20
N GLY A 246 -8.04 -6.70 18.22
CA GLY A 246 -9.16 -7.53 17.76
C GLY A 246 -10.00 -6.90 16.65
N ASP A 247 -9.78 -5.64 16.27
CA ASP A 247 -10.36 -5.10 15.05
C ASP A 247 -9.84 -5.87 13.83
N VAL A 248 -10.69 -6.06 12.82
CA VAL A 248 -10.29 -6.69 11.56
C VAL A 248 -10.36 -5.65 10.45
N PHE A 249 -9.24 -5.44 9.78
CA PHE A 249 -9.17 -4.65 8.56
C PHE A 249 -9.58 -5.53 7.38
N GLU A 250 -10.52 -5.07 6.57
CA GLU A 250 -10.92 -5.75 5.34
C GLU A 250 -10.87 -4.78 4.15
N ILE A 251 -10.12 -5.15 3.13
CA ILE A 251 -9.96 -4.38 1.90
C ILE A 251 -10.38 -5.27 0.74
N ASP A 252 -11.35 -4.82 -0.04
CA ASP A 252 -11.88 -5.54 -1.20
C ASP A 252 -11.95 -4.59 -2.39
N ALA A 253 -11.50 -5.03 -3.55
CA ALA A 253 -11.59 -4.24 -4.78
C ALA A 253 -11.55 -5.13 -6.03
N ALA A 254 -12.44 -4.87 -6.99
CA ALA A 254 -12.36 -5.49 -8.30
C ALA A 254 -11.09 -5.03 -9.06
N PRO A 255 -10.40 -5.89 -9.84
CA PRO A 255 -10.83 -7.24 -10.26
C PRO A 255 -10.37 -8.40 -9.35
N PHE A 256 -9.82 -8.12 -8.17
CA PHE A 256 -9.47 -9.16 -7.21
C PHE A 256 -10.74 -9.86 -6.72
N THR A 257 -10.64 -11.14 -6.41
CA THR A 257 -11.80 -11.99 -6.03
C THR A 257 -11.79 -12.35 -4.55
N LEU A 258 -10.69 -12.08 -3.87
CA LEU A 258 -10.47 -12.31 -2.44
C LEU A 258 -10.01 -11.02 -1.77
N PRO A 259 -10.55 -10.70 -0.58
CA PRO A 259 -10.14 -9.53 0.18
C PRO A 259 -8.78 -9.72 0.84
N VAL A 260 -8.13 -8.61 1.19
CA VAL A 260 -7.12 -8.55 2.23
C VAL A 260 -7.85 -8.44 3.56
N SER A 261 -7.65 -9.39 4.47
CA SER A 261 -8.32 -9.40 5.77
C SER A 261 -7.34 -9.80 6.85
N ASN A 262 -7.07 -8.89 7.79
CA ASN A 262 -6.08 -9.10 8.85
C ASN A 262 -6.58 -8.54 10.18
N PRO A 263 -6.54 -9.32 11.26
CA PRO A 263 -6.86 -8.81 12.58
C PRO A 263 -5.72 -7.93 13.13
N LEU A 264 -6.06 -6.92 13.91
CA LEU A 264 -5.12 -6.11 14.67
C LEU A 264 -4.74 -6.80 15.97
N ALA A 265 -3.46 -6.98 16.20
CA ALA A 265 -2.90 -7.39 17.48
C ALA A 265 -1.99 -6.31 18.08
N ARG A 266 -1.67 -6.43 19.36
CA ARG A 266 -0.69 -5.59 20.04
C ARG A 266 0.40 -6.45 20.67
N ALA A 267 1.66 -6.09 20.42
CA ALA A 267 2.79 -6.75 21.08
C ALA A 267 2.76 -6.48 22.61
N ALA A 268 3.15 -7.47 23.38
CA ALA A 268 3.38 -7.27 24.83
C ALA A 268 4.50 -6.24 25.04
N ALA A 269 4.39 -5.46 26.12
CA ALA A 269 5.37 -4.46 26.51
C ALA A 269 6.66 -5.09 27.05
#